data_7c74b0a6fb536409a9f2940df662a682
#
_entry.id   7c74b0a6fb536409a9f2940df662a682
#
_cell.length_a   1.000
_cell.length_b   1.000
_cell.length_c   1.000
_cell.angle_alpha   90.00
_cell.angle_beta   90.00
_cell.angle_gamma   90.00
#
_symmetry.space_group_name_H-M   'P 1'
#
loop_
_entity.id
_entity.type
_entity.pdbx_description
1 polymer ?
#
loop_
_entity_poly.entity_id
_entity_poly.type
_entity_poly.pdbx_seq_one_letter_code
_entity_poly.pdbx_strand_id
1 'polypeptide(L)'
;KLLKRVHVFILNDSEARMMTEEPNLIKAAKLIRQMGPEILIIKKGEHGAMLFTQDTVFSAPAYPMEIIFDPTGAGDAFAGGFTGYLHKTMDLSPENIKRAVIYGSTMASFCVEKFSTKGLEDLSYLQIQDRFREFRKISSFDETD
;
A
#
# COMPACT_ATOMS: atom_id res chain seq x y z
N LYS A 1 19.86 -8.96 -10.35
CA LYS A 1 20.89 -8.05 -9.76
C LYS A 1 20.28 -6.80 -9.08
N LEU A 2 19.25 -6.16 -9.67
CA LEU A 2 18.67 -4.91 -9.15
C LEU A 2 18.01 -5.11 -7.77
N LEU A 3 17.15 -6.11 -7.61
CA LEU A 3 16.36 -6.33 -6.38
C LEU A 3 17.23 -6.59 -5.13
N LYS A 4 18.45 -7.08 -5.28
CA LYS A 4 19.41 -7.22 -4.16
C LYS A 4 19.91 -5.88 -3.61
N ARG A 5 19.61 -4.77 -4.27
CA ARG A 5 20.04 -3.42 -3.89
C ARG A 5 18.87 -2.52 -3.49
N VAL A 6 17.68 -3.09 -3.42
CA VAL A 6 16.43 -2.38 -3.15
C VAL A 6 15.90 -2.85 -1.79
N HIS A 7 15.67 -1.92 -0.87
CA HIS A 7 15.11 -2.24 0.44
C HIS A 7 13.59 -2.40 0.38
N VAL A 8 12.93 -1.55 -0.40
CA VAL A 8 11.47 -1.57 -0.58
C VAL A 8 11.13 -1.86 -2.03
N PHE A 9 10.24 -2.80 -2.27
CA PHE A 9 9.73 -3.10 -3.60
C PHE A 9 8.19 -3.06 -3.58
N ILE A 10 7.61 -2.23 -4.44
CA ILE A 10 6.16 -2.04 -4.57
C ILE A 10 5.76 -2.41 -5.99
N LEU A 11 4.80 -3.33 -6.13
CA LEU A 11 4.26 -3.75 -7.42
C LEU A 11 2.78 -4.12 -7.29
N ASN A 12 2.12 -4.36 -8.41
CA ASN A 12 0.77 -4.91 -8.38
C ASN A 12 0.77 -6.44 -8.40
N ASP A 13 -0.38 -7.04 -8.14
CA ASP A 13 -0.53 -8.50 -8.06
C ASP A 13 -0.32 -9.22 -9.40
N SER A 14 -0.69 -8.59 -10.51
CA SER A 14 -0.45 -9.14 -11.86
C SER A 14 1.06 -9.16 -12.18
N GLU A 15 1.76 -8.07 -11.84
CA GLU A 15 3.22 -7.98 -11.98
C GLU A 15 3.93 -9.02 -11.12
N ALA A 16 3.47 -9.23 -9.88
CA ALA A 16 4.03 -10.24 -8.98
C ALA A 16 3.90 -11.66 -9.54
N ARG A 17 2.72 -12.00 -10.06
CA ARG A 17 2.48 -13.30 -10.69
C ARG A 17 3.28 -13.48 -11.97
N MET A 18 3.33 -12.46 -12.81
CA MET A 18 4.10 -12.50 -14.08
C MET A 18 5.60 -12.66 -13.80
N MET A 19 6.12 -11.92 -12.82
CA MET A 19 7.55 -11.96 -12.48
C MET A 19 8.01 -13.31 -11.93
N THR A 20 7.12 -14.03 -11.24
CA THR A 20 7.43 -15.29 -10.55
C THR A 20 6.88 -16.54 -11.25
N GLU A 21 6.02 -16.36 -12.26
CA GLU A 21 5.23 -17.42 -12.88
C GLU A 21 4.39 -18.23 -11.88
N GLU A 22 4.06 -17.60 -10.73
CA GLU A 22 3.34 -18.24 -9.62
C GLU A 22 1.96 -17.57 -9.43
N PRO A 23 0.87 -18.31 -9.63
CA PRO A 23 -0.50 -17.78 -9.47
C PRO A 23 -0.88 -17.49 -8.03
N ASN A 24 -0.31 -18.21 -7.06
CA ASN A 24 -0.56 -17.96 -5.64
C ASN A 24 0.26 -16.77 -5.14
N LEU A 25 -0.44 -15.71 -4.71
CA LEU A 25 0.20 -14.45 -4.35
C LEU A 25 1.15 -14.57 -3.14
N ILE A 26 0.84 -15.43 -2.19
CA ILE A 26 1.71 -15.65 -1.01
C ILE A 26 3.01 -16.35 -1.41
N LYS A 27 2.93 -17.33 -2.31
CA LYS A 27 4.12 -17.98 -2.85
C LYS A 27 4.92 -17.03 -3.72
N ALA A 28 4.26 -16.24 -4.59
CA ALA A 28 4.89 -15.20 -5.38
C ALA A 28 5.65 -14.20 -4.51
N ALA A 29 5.02 -13.72 -3.43
CA ALA A 29 5.65 -12.81 -2.47
C ALA A 29 6.91 -13.42 -1.83
N LYS A 30 6.86 -14.68 -1.45
CA LYS A 30 8.02 -15.41 -0.90
C LYS A 30 9.17 -15.46 -1.91
N LEU A 31 8.88 -15.79 -3.17
CA LEU A 31 9.89 -15.83 -4.24
C LEU A 31 10.52 -14.45 -4.48
N ILE A 32 9.69 -13.38 -4.55
CA ILE A 32 10.20 -12.02 -4.74
C ILE A 32 11.09 -11.59 -3.58
N ARG A 33 10.69 -11.87 -2.34
CA ARG A 33 11.52 -11.53 -1.18
C ARG A 33 12.87 -12.25 -1.19
N GLN A 34 12.94 -13.48 -1.65
CA GLN A 34 14.20 -14.20 -1.83
C GLN A 34 15.13 -13.56 -2.88
N MET A 35 14.59 -12.71 -3.76
CA MET A 35 15.37 -11.96 -4.75
C MET A 35 16.08 -10.74 -4.14
N GLY A 36 15.72 -10.31 -2.91
CA GLY A 36 16.49 -9.29 -2.19
C GLY A 36 15.73 -8.28 -1.35
N PRO A 37 14.51 -7.79 -1.71
CA PRO A 37 13.88 -6.72 -0.97
C PRO A 37 13.47 -7.15 0.44
N GLU A 38 13.74 -6.28 1.42
CA GLU A 38 13.38 -6.50 2.83
C GLU A 38 11.88 -6.25 3.06
N ILE A 39 11.35 -5.23 2.39
CA ILE A 39 9.96 -4.81 2.44
C ILE A 39 9.36 -5.00 1.05
N LEU A 40 8.34 -5.83 0.96
CA LEU A 40 7.58 -6.06 -0.27
C LEU A 40 6.13 -5.63 -0.05
N ILE A 41 5.61 -4.79 -0.96
CA ILE A 41 4.21 -4.41 -0.97
C ILE A 41 3.58 -4.83 -2.29
N ILE A 42 2.52 -5.60 -2.24
CA ILE A 42 1.75 -6.03 -3.40
C ILE A 42 0.38 -5.37 -3.36
N LYS A 43 0.13 -4.47 -4.30
CA LYS A 43 -1.17 -3.79 -4.49
C LYS A 43 -2.13 -4.71 -5.22
N LYS A 44 -3.39 -4.73 -4.80
CA LYS A 44 -4.44 -5.60 -5.35
C LYS A 44 -5.67 -4.81 -5.84
N GLY A 45 -5.46 -3.57 -6.26
CA GLY A 45 -6.54 -2.69 -6.71
C GLY A 45 -7.62 -2.50 -5.65
N GLU A 46 -8.85 -2.81 -5.99
CA GLU A 46 -10.03 -2.74 -5.11
C GLU A 46 -9.98 -3.68 -3.89
N HIS A 47 -9.05 -4.62 -3.88
CA HIS A 47 -8.84 -5.56 -2.77
C HIS A 47 -7.74 -5.11 -1.81
N GLY A 48 -7.26 -3.87 -1.93
CA GLY A 48 -6.28 -3.29 -1.02
C GLY A 48 -4.83 -3.64 -1.34
N ALA A 49 -4.01 -3.82 -0.32
CA ALA A 49 -2.60 -4.11 -0.46
C ALA A 49 -2.12 -5.09 0.62
N MET A 50 -1.08 -5.84 0.30
CA MET A 50 -0.41 -6.72 1.25
C MET A 50 1.04 -6.31 1.43
N LEU A 51 1.45 -6.23 2.69
CA LEU A 51 2.83 -6.00 3.10
C LEU A 51 3.45 -7.33 3.56
N PHE A 52 4.66 -7.59 3.10
CA PHE A 52 5.47 -8.72 3.51
C PHE A 52 6.84 -8.23 3.97
N THR A 53 7.22 -8.59 5.18
CA THR A 53 8.58 -8.45 5.70
C THR A 53 9.10 -9.82 6.15
N GLN A 54 10.22 -9.88 6.85
CA GLN A 54 10.73 -11.14 7.37
C GLN A 54 9.74 -11.79 8.35
N ASP A 55 9.15 -10.98 9.23
CA ASP A 55 8.37 -11.46 10.37
C ASP A 55 6.91 -11.02 10.32
N THR A 56 6.51 -10.28 9.28
CA THR A 56 5.19 -9.68 9.20
C THR A 56 4.54 -9.93 7.85
N VAL A 57 3.28 -10.38 7.91
CA VAL A 57 2.32 -10.27 6.81
C VAL A 57 1.18 -9.40 7.29
N PHE A 58 0.93 -8.30 6.59
CA PHE A 58 -0.14 -7.37 6.93
C PHE A 58 -1.01 -7.11 5.70
N SER A 59 -2.32 -7.18 5.88
CA SER A 59 -3.30 -6.90 4.83
C SER A 59 -3.99 -5.57 5.12
N ALA A 60 -3.77 -4.59 4.25
CA ALA A 60 -4.49 -3.32 4.27
C ALA A 60 -5.72 -3.43 3.37
N PRO A 61 -6.92 -3.00 3.84
CA PRO A 61 -8.09 -2.95 2.98
C PRO A 61 -7.93 -1.88 1.89
N ALA A 62 -8.75 -1.95 0.84
CA ALA A 62 -9.01 -0.77 0.01
C ALA A 62 -10.00 0.14 0.74
N TYR A 63 -9.97 1.44 0.42
CA TYR A 63 -11.04 2.33 0.86
C TYR A 63 -12.33 2.01 0.08
N PRO A 64 -13.47 1.77 0.76
CA PRO A 64 -14.71 1.42 0.09
C PRO A 64 -15.25 2.63 -0.69
N MET A 65 -15.37 2.48 -2.01
CA MET A 65 -15.82 3.53 -2.92
C MET A 65 -16.87 2.98 -3.86
N GLU A 66 -17.96 3.70 -4.04
CA GLU A 66 -19.00 3.35 -5.01
C GLU A 66 -18.58 3.69 -6.45
N ILE A 67 -17.83 4.78 -6.62
CA ILE A 67 -17.42 5.29 -7.92
C ILE A 67 -15.92 5.51 -7.95
N ILE A 68 -15.26 4.92 -8.92
CA ILE A 68 -13.87 5.16 -9.27
C ILE A 68 -13.86 5.88 -10.61
N PHE A 69 -13.34 7.12 -10.63
CA PHE A 69 -13.30 7.92 -11.85
C PHE A 69 -12.16 7.52 -12.76
N ASP A 70 -10.95 7.42 -12.20
CA ASP A 70 -9.76 7.11 -12.98
C ASP A 70 -8.71 6.45 -12.08
N PRO A 71 -8.34 5.18 -12.34
CA PRO A 71 -7.31 4.49 -11.57
C PRO A 71 -5.88 4.91 -11.94
N THR A 72 -5.71 5.75 -12.98
CA THR A 72 -4.39 6.22 -13.45
C THR A 72 -3.70 7.03 -12.37
N GLY A 73 -2.45 6.69 -12.06
CA GLY A 73 -1.67 7.37 -11.04
C GLY A 73 -1.91 6.89 -9.61
N ALA A 74 -2.91 6.03 -9.37
CA ALA A 74 -3.16 5.49 -8.02
C ALA A 74 -1.94 4.75 -7.44
N GLY A 75 -1.19 4.05 -8.29
CA GLY A 75 0.04 3.38 -7.90
C GLY A 75 1.15 4.34 -7.46
N ASP A 76 1.31 5.45 -8.18
CA ASP A 76 2.28 6.48 -7.86
C ASP A 76 1.85 7.27 -6.61
N ALA A 77 0.57 7.56 -6.48
CA ALA A 77 0.01 8.18 -5.27
C ALA A 77 0.21 7.29 -4.03
N PHE A 78 0.03 5.97 -4.19
CA PHE A 78 0.33 5.01 -3.13
C PHE A 78 1.81 5.07 -2.74
N ALA A 79 2.71 4.96 -3.71
CA ALA A 79 4.15 5.00 -3.46
C ALA A 79 4.58 6.33 -2.81
N GLY A 80 4.02 7.45 -3.27
CA GLY A 80 4.25 8.78 -2.70
C GLY A 80 3.76 8.90 -1.26
N GLY A 81 2.56 8.41 -0.96
CA GLY A 81 2.01 8.39 0.41
C GLY A 81 2.83 7.52 1.35
N PHE A 82 3.19 6.32 0.92
CA PHE A 82 4.01 5.39 1.68
C PHE A 82 5.41 5.99 2.00
N THR A 83 6.13 6.44 0.98
CA THR A 83 7.49 6.96 1.16
C THR A 83 7.50 8.30 1.89
N GLY A 84 6.54 9.18 1.60
CA GLY A 84 6.38 10.46 2.29
C GLY A 84 6.12 10.31 3.79
N TYR A 85 5.29 9.34 4.17
CA TYR A 85 5.05 9.05 5.58
C TYR A 85 6.30 8.50 6.28
N LEU A 86 7.02 7.56 5.66
CA LEU A 86 8.27 7.04 6.22
C LEU A 86 9.34 8.14 6.34
N HIS A 87 9.45 9.02 5.34
CA HIS A 87 10.36 10.16 5.40
C HIS A 87 10.02 11.11 6.55
N LYS A 88 8.74 11.41 6.75
CA LYS A 88 8.27 12.27 7.83
C LYS A 88 8.55 11.71 9.22
N THR A 89 8.40 10.40 9.39
CA THR A 89 8.54 9.75 10.70
C THR A 89 9.96 9.31 11.00
N MET A 90 10.77 9.07 9.97
CA MET A 90 12.13 8.49 10.07
C MET A 90 12.17 7.22 10.92
N ASP A 91 11.08 6.44 10.90
CA ASP A 91 10.90 5.22 11.69
C ASP A 91 10.55 4.05 10.78
N LEU A 92 11.38 3.01 10.80
CA LEU A 92 11.21 1.77 10.04
C LEU A 92 10.74 0.60 10.92
N SER A 93 10.19 0.88 12.10
CA SER A 93 9.57 -0.16 12.93
C SER A 93 8.41 -0.85 12.18
N PRO A 94 8.14 -2.14 12.45
CA PRO A 94 7.08 -2.88 11.78
C PRO A 94 5.72 -2.18 11.86
N GLU A 95 5.38 -1.60 13.00
CA GLU A 95 4.12 -0.89 13.19
C GLU A 95 4.05 0.42 12.38
N ASN A 96 5.17 1.11 12.25
CA ASN A 96 5.21 2.32 11.44
C ASN A 96 5.17 2.02 9.94
N ILE A 97 5.77 0.93 9.50
CA ILE A 97 5.67 0.45 8.10
C ILE A 97 4.21 0.09 7.76
N LYS A 98 3.46 -0.56 8.66
CA LYS A 98 2.02 -0.82 8.48
C LYS A 98 1.24 0.49 8.32
N ARG A 99 1.52 1.51 9.16
CA ARG A 99 0.91 2.84 9.02
C ARG A 99 1.25 3.48 7.69
N ALA A 100 2.49 3.36 7.23
CA ALA A 100 2.91 3.87 5.93
C ALA A 100 2.14 3.22 4.77
N VAL A 101 1.84 1.92 4.84
CA VAL A 101 0.98 1.23 3.86
C VAL A 101 -0.43 1.83 3.85
N ILE A 102 -1.01 2.11 5.02
CA ILE A 102 -2.32 2.77 5.10
C ILE A 102 -2.26 4.19 4.55
N TYR A 103 -1.18 4.95 4.79
CA TYR A 103 -0.99 6.27 4.16
C TYR A 103 -0.90 6.17 2.64
N GLY A 104 -0.20 5.17 2.11
CA GLY A 104 -0.19 4.89 0.68
C GLY A 104 -1.60 4.62 0.14
N SER A 105 -2.37 3.75 0.81
CA SER A 105 -3.77 3.45 0.45
C SER A 105 -4.66 4.70 0.55
N THR A 106 -4.44 5.55 1.55
CA THR A 106 -5.15 6.83 1.72
C THR A 106 -4.92 7.75 0.53
N MET A 107 -3.68 7.96 0.12
CA MET A 107 -3.35 8.83 -1.02
C MET A 107 -3.88 8.24 -2.33
N ALA A 108 -3.75 6.94 -2.54
CA ALA A 108 -4.31 6.26 -3.70
C ALA A 108 -5.85 6.44 -3.78
N SER A 109 -6.55 6.37 -2.63
CA SER A 109 -8.01 6.54 -2.60
C SER A 109 -8.45 7.93 -3.05
N PHE A 110 -7.75 8.99 -2.67
CA PHE A 110 -8.02 10.34 -3.16
C PHE A 110 -7.71 10.51 -4.65
N CYS A 111 -6.66 9.85 -5.13
CA CYS A 111 -6.28 9.90 -6.55
C CYS A 111 -7.40 9.37 -7.46
N VAL A 112 -8.06 8.28 -7.08
CA VAL A 112 -9.10 7.64 -7.91
C VAL A 112 -10.48 8.30 -7.82
N GLU A 113 -10.69 9.21 -6.87
CA GLU A 113 -11.95 9.98 -6.72
C GLU A 113 -12.17 11.03 -7.81
N LYS A 114 -11.11 11.47 -8.47
CA LYS A 114 -11.15 12.48 -9.52
C LYS A 114 -10.28 12.08 -10.70
N PHE A 115 -10.50 12.75 -11.84
CA PHE A 115 -9.69 12.50 -13.02
C PHE A 115 -8.24 12.97 -12.83
N SER A 116 -7.28 12.11 -13.11
CA SER A 116 -5.84 12.38 -13.00
C SER A 116 -5.43 12.78 -11.58
N THR A 117 -4.47 13.70 -11.42
CA THR A 117 -3.96 14.18 -10.12
C THR A 117 -4.86 15.18 -9.39
N LYS A 118 -6.00 15.57 -9.98
CA LYS A 118 -6.91 16.56 -9.40
C LYS A 118 -7.45 16.19 -8.01
N GLY A 119 -7.48 14.92 -7.69
CA GLY A 119 -7.82 14.43 -6.35
C GLY A 119 -6.80 14.79 -5.28
N LEU A 120 -5.57 15.13 -5.68
CA LEU A 120 -4.45 15.41 -4.79
C LEU A 120 -4.09 16.90 -4.69
N GLU A 121 -4.49 17.73 -5.67
CA GLU A 121 -4.02 19.13 -5.82
C GLU A 121 -4.41 20.03 -4.64
N ASP A 122 -5.65 19.90 -4.13
CA ASP A 122 -6.17 20.73 -3.04
C ASP A 122 -6.34 19.96 -1.74
N LEU A 123 -5.63 18.86 -1.57
CA LEU A 123 -5.79 17.97 -0.45
C LEU A 123 -5.13 18.52 0.81
N SER A 124 -5.94 18.84 1.81
CA SER A 124 -5.43 19.30 3.10
C SER A 124 -4.92 18.14 3.96
N TYR A 125 -3.97 18.44 4.84
CA TYR A 125 -3.47 17.46 5.81
C TYR A 125 -4.58 16.89 6.69
N LEU A 126 -5.58 17.71 7.04
CA LEU A 126 -6.72 17.27 7.86
C LEU A 126 -7.55 16.20 7.14
N GLN A 127 -7.84 16.39 5.85
CA GLN A 127 -8.57 15.39 5.05
C GLN A 127 -7.81 14.06 4.96
N ILE A 128 -6.49 14.12 4.81
CA ILE A 128 -5.63 12.92 4.81
C ILE A 128 -5.74 12.20 6.16
N GLN A 129 -5.65 12.94 7.28
CA GLN A 129 -5.74 12.36 8.62
C GLN A 129 -7.12 11.75 8.89
N ASP A 130 -8.18 12.40 8.46
CA ASP A 130 -9.54 11.90 8.64
C ASP A 130 -9.74 10.60 7.86
N ARG A 131 -9.31 10.53 6.61
CA ARG A 131 -9.37 9.30 5.82
C ARG A 131 -8.49 8.19 6.40
N PHE A 132 -7.32 8.51 6.89
CA PHE A 132 -6.48 7.55 7.61
C PHE A 132 -7.19 6.96 8.84
N ARG A 133 -7.92 7.77 9.60
CA ARG A 133 -8.73 7.29 10.73
C ARG A 133 -9.90 6.41 10.29
N GLU A 134 -10.51 6.71 9.14
CA GLU A 134 -11.55 5.87 8.55
C GLU A 134 -11.00 4.48 8.19
N PHE A 135 -9.81 4.39 7.60
CA PHE A 135 -9.14 3.09 7.39
C PHE A 135 -9.01 2.29 8.67
N ARG A 136 -8.65 2.94 9.78
CA ARG A 136 -8.57 2.28 11.08
C ARG A 136 -9.93 1.75 11.51
N LYS A 137 -11.02 2.52 11.33
CA LYS A 137 -12.37 2.09 11.70
C LYS A 137 -12.84 0.88 10.90
N ILE A 138 -12.58 0.84 9.60
CA ILE A 138 -13.04 -0.26 8.74
C ILE A 138 -12.19 -1.52 8.86
N SER A 139 -11.02 -1.46 9.48
CA SER A 139 -10.10 -2.59 9.63
C SER A 139 -9.93 -3.07 11.07
N SER A 140 -10.46 -2.35 12.06
CA SER A 140 -10.42 -2.75 13.47
C SER A 140 -11.64 -3.55 13.86
N PHE A 141 -11.44 -4.47 14.79
CA PHE A 141 -12.48 -5.22 15.50
C PHE A 141 -12.03 -5.42 16.95
N ASP A 142 -12.99 -5.58 17.83
CA ASP A 142 -12.70 -5.81 19.25
C ASP A 142 -12.57 -7.33 19.50
N GLU A 143 -11.57 -7.71 20.29
CA GLU A 143 -11.53 -9.03 20.92
C GLU A 143 -12.46 -8.97 22.13
N THR A 144 -13.55 -9.74 22.09
CA THR A 144 -14.37 -10.03 23.26
C THR A 144 -13.98 -11.38 23.80
N ASP A 145 -13.57 -11.44 25.06
CA ASP A 145 -13.32 -12.66 25.80
C ASP A 145 -14.60 -13.51 25.92
#